data_7c0e2f8eb21225899b31ec09e770f05d
#
_entry.id   7c0e2f8eb21225899b31ec09e770f05d
#
_cell.length_a   1.000
_cell.length_b   1.000
_cell.length_c   1.000
_cell.angle_alpha   90.00
_cell.angle_beta   90.00
_cell.angle_gamma   90.00
#
_symmetry.space_group_name_H-M   'P 1'
#
loop_
_entity.id
_entity.type
_entity.pdbx_description
1 polymer ?
#
loop_
_entity_poly.entity_id
_entity_poly.type
_entity_poly.pdbx_seq_one_letter_code
_entity_poly.pdbx_strand_id
1 'polypeptide(L)'
;IFFVLEVTTRTAADVLEIHHHSAALFYHKIRLVIDITETLKPVNYLMVKYNETKAISVAFVKQAWAGAGKVAVFGLLKPMVGFATCVKDTKAKTLLPIIASKIKLDSVVYTDSYRSYHALDVSDFKHFRINHSKEFANNHNHINGIENFWSQAKRVLRKYNGIDKKYFHLFIKECEFRFNYGTPSNLLRLLENGVRFRSLSSAV
;
A
#
# COMPACT_ATOMS: atom_id res chain seq x y z
N ILE A 1 2.28 19.53 7.99
CA ILE A 1 0.91 19.83 7.51
C ILE A 1 0.82 19.63 5.99
N PHE A 2 1.56 20.34 5.15
CA PHE A 2 1.46 20.28 3.67
C PHE A 2 1.53 18.86 3.09
N PHE A 3 2.38 17.99 3.65
CA PHE A 3 2.47 16.60 3.23
C PHE A 3 1.14 15.84 3.44
N VAL A 4 0.54 15.94 4.61
CA VAL A 4 -0.72 15.23 4.92
C VAL A 4 -1.90 15.77 4.12
N LEU A 5 -1.88 17.06 3.76
CA LEU A 5 -2.87 17.70 2.88
C LEU A 5 -2.63 17.40 1.38
N GLU A 6 -1.68 16.54 1.07
CA GLU A 6 -1.33 16.15 -0.31
C GLU A 6 -0.90 17.33 -1.21
N VAL A 7 -0.38 18.40 -0.65
CA VAL A 7 0.21 19.50 -1.41
C VAL A 7 1.51 19.03 -2.06
N THR A 8 1.77 19.43 -3.30
CA THR A 8 3.02 19.05 -3.98
C THR A 8 4.23 19.74 -3.36
N THR A 9 5.42 19.17 -3.53
CA THR A 9 6.66 19.77 -3.02
C THR A 9 6.95 21.16 -3.61
N ARG A 10 6.56 21.39 -4.88
CA ARG A 10 6.71 22.70 -5.53
C ARG A 10 5.82 23.75 -4.88
N THR A 11 4.54 23.43 -4.73
CA THR A 11 3.57 24.35 -4.07
C THR A 11 3.95 24.57 -2.60
N ALA A 12 4.40 23.52 -1.89
CA ALA A 12 4.85 23.68 -0.51
C ALA A 12 6.10 24.56 -0.39
N ALA A 13 7.03 24.44 -1.33
CA ALA A 13 8.24 25.27 -1.39
C ALA A 13 7.90 26.74 -1.65
N ASP A 14 7.00 26.98 -2.58
CA ASP A 14 6.51 28.32 -2.95
C ASP A 14 5.84 29.00 -1.74
N VAL A 15 4.89 28.34 -1.11
CA VAL A 15 4.16 28.91 0.06
C VAL A 15 5.07 29.13 1.28
N LEU A 16 6.11 28.29 1.45
CA LEU A 16 7.04 28.39 2.60
C LEU A 16 8.27 29.24 2.29
N GLU A 17 8.38 29.77 1.07
CA GLU A 17 9.53 30.57 0.60
C GLU A 17 10.87 29.81 0.77
N ILE A 18 10.89 28.50 0.57
CA ILE A 18 12.08 27.65 0.68
C ILE A 18 12.47 27.07 -0.67
N HIS A 19 13.73 26.66 -0.79
CA HIS A 19 14.19 26.03 -2.01
C HIS A 19 13.46 24.70 -2.26
N HIS A 20 13.07 24.43 -3.51
CA HIS A 20 12.33 23.22 -3.93
C HIS A 20 13.01 21.91 -3.49
N HIS A 21 14.35 21.83 -3.58
CA HIS A 21 15.07 20.63 -3.11
C HIS A 21 14.93 20.41 -1.61
N SER A 22 14.83 21.46 -0.80
CA SER A 22 14.60 21.35 0.64
C SER A 22 13.23 20.73 0.93
N ALA A 23 12.18 21.22 0.26
CA ALA A 23 10.85 20.65 0.39
C ALA A 23 10.81 19.18 -0.09
N ALA A 24 11.47 18.86 -1.20
CA ALA A 24 11.56 17.50 -1.72
C ALA A 24 12.29 16.56 -0.74
N LEU A 25 13.38 17.02 -0.12
CA LEU A 25 14.12 16.26 0.90
C LEU A 25 13.26 16.01 2.14
N PHE A 26 12.50 17.00 2.59
CA PHE A 26 11.55 16.84 3.71
C PHE A 26 10.51 15.77 3.42
N TYR A 27 9.89 15.81 2.26
CA TYR A 27 8.89 14.81 1.85
C TYR A 27 9.50 13.42 1.72
N HIS A 28 10.73 13.34 1.20
CA HIS A 28 11.46 12.07 1.15
C HIS A 28 11.72 11.50 2.56
N LYS A 29 12.17 12.33 3.51
CA LYS A 29 12.37 11.91 4.90
C LYS A 29 11.08 11.46 5.57
N ILE A 30 9.96 12.14 5.33
CA ILE A 30 8.64 11.71 5.84
C ILE A 30 8.28 10.32 5.28
N ARG A 31 8.50 10.07 3.99
CA ARG A 31 8.25 8.75 3.39
C ARG A 31 9.14 7.65 3.98
N LEU A 32 10.39 7.95 4.30
CA LEU A 32 11.27 7.01 5.02
C LEU A 32 10.72 6.67 6.42
N VAL A 33 10.19 7.66 7.15
CA VAL A 33 9.54 7.41 8.45
C VAL A 33 8.31 6.52 8.27
N ILE A 34 7.49 6.80 7.28
CA ILE A 34 6.32 5.97 6.95
C ILE A 34 6.74 4.54 6.63
N ASP A 35 7.71 4.34 5.75
CA ASP A 35 8.18 3.02 5.32
C ASP A 35 8.64 2.19 6.51
N ILE A 36 9.45 2.76 7.41
CA ILE A 36 9.90 2.10 8.63
C ILE A 36 8.72 1.79 9.55
N THR A 37 7.81 2.73 9.76
CA THR A 37 6.66 2.55 10.64
C THR A 37 5.74 1.45 10.12
N GLU A 38 5.49 1.40 8.81
CA GLU A 38 4.68 0.36 8.19
C GLU A 38 5.37 -1.02 8.19
N THR A 39 6.70 -1.04 8.03
CA THR A 39 7.50 -2.28 8.01
C THR A 39 7.64 -2.89 9.40
N LEU A 40 7.81 -2.08 10.44
CA LEU A 40 7.98 -2.54 11.83
C LEU A 40 6.67 -2.98 12.48
N LYS A 41 5.52 -2.76 11.85
CA LYS A 41 4.26 -3.30 12.37
C LYS A 41 4.34 -4.81 12.44
N PRO A 42 4.04 -5.41 13.60
CA PRO A 42 4.02 -6.85 13.71
C PRO A 42 3.10 -7.45 12.64
N VAL A 43 3.50 -8.57 12.06
CA VAL A 43 2.70 -9.32 11.08
C VAL A 43 1.28 -9.55 11.63
N ASN A 44 1.16 -9.71 12.94
CA ASN A 44 -0.10 -9.82 13.66
C ASN A 44 -0.95 -8.53 13.67
N TYR A 45 -0.40 -7.35 13.34
CA TYR A 45 -1.22 -6.12 13.30
C TYR A 45 -2.33 -6.20 12.25
N LEU A 46 -2.04 -6.81 11.12
CA LEU A 46 -3.06 -7.18 10.13
C LEU A 46 -3.99 -8.29 10.67
N MET A 47 -3.56 -9.05 11.67
CA MET A 47 -4.28 -10.18 12.24
C MET A 47 -5.10 -9.82 13.49
N VAL A 48 -4.62 -8.89 14.33
CA VAL A 48 -5.20 -8.61 15.67
C VAL A 48 -6.43 -7.69 15.61
N LYS A 49 -6.49 -6.79 14.64
CA LYS A 49 -7.57 -5.79 14.61
C LYS A 49 -8.93 -6.35 14.16
N TYR A 50 -8.97 -7.57 13.58
CA TYR A 50 -10.22 -8.15 13.06
C TYR A 50 -10.22 -9.68 13.23
N ASN A 51 -10.68 -10.13 14.39
CA ASN A 51 -10.80 -11.58 14.70
C ASN A 51 -11.90 -12.32 13.91
N GLU A 52 -12.74 -11.62 13.12
CA GLU A 52 -13.96 -12.22 12.57
C GLU A 52 -14.04 -12.32 11.05
N THR A 53 -13.19 -11.64 10.28
CA THR A 53 -13.29 -11.70 8.81
C THR A 53 -12.12 -12.46 8.19
N LYS A 54 -12.40 -13.67 7.75
CA LYS A 54 -11.47 -14.54 7.01
C LYS A 54 -11.29 -14.13 5.53
N ALA A 55 -11.96 -13.07 5.08
CA ALA A 55 -11.99 -12.67 3.67
C ALA A 55 -10.86 -11.67 3.33
N ILE A 56 -10.02 -11.99 2.37
CA ILE A 56 -8.88 -11.18 1.93
C ILE A 56 -8.95 -11.01 0.42
N SER A 57 -8.95 -9.78 -0.05
CA SER A 57 -8.88 -9.47 -1.48
C SER A 57 -7.45 -9.25 -1.93
N VAL A 58 -7.08 -9.86 -3.03
CA VAL A 58 -5.75 -9.77 -3.63
C VAL A 58 -5.89 -9.22 -5.04
N ALA A 59 -5.16 -8.18 -5.36
CA ALA A 59 -5.14 -7.66 -6.72
C ALA A 59 -3.78 -7.09 -7.13
N PHE A 60 -3.50 -7.17 -8.43
CA PHE A 60 -2.34 -6.58 -9.06
C PHE A 60 -2.66 -5.26 -9.73
N VAL A 61 -1.78 -4.28 -9.54
CA VAL A 61 -1.64 -3.19 -10.49
C VAL A 61 -0.45 -3.51 -11.42
N LYS A 62 -0.74 -3.91 -12.63
CA LYS A 62 0.28 -4.25 -13.64
C LYS A 62 1.23 -3.10 -13.97
N GLN A 63 0.88 -1.85 -13.66
CA GLN A 63 1.61 -0.66 -14.11
C GLN A 63 1.44 0.49 -13.13
N ALA A 64 2.39 0.68 -12.27
CA ALA A 64 2.58 1.96 -11.62
C ALA A 64 3.63 2.77 -12.39
N TRP A 65 3.38 4.04 -12.59
CA TRP A 65 4.21 4.97 -13.37
C TRP A 65 5.46 5.32 -12.58
N ALA A 66 6.58 4.69 -12.91
CA ALA A 66 7.91 5.15 -12.51
C ALA A 66 8.60 5.75 -13.75
N GLY A 67 9.37 6.79 -13.60
CA GLY A 67 9.94 7.58 -14.68
C GLY A 67 10.81 6.82 -15.69
N ALA A 68 11.26 5.61 -15.38
CA ALA A 68 12.10 4.79 -16.24
C ALA A 68 11.51 3.40 -16.54
N GLY A 69 10.19 3.23 -16.44
CA GLY A 69 9.53 1.96 -16.77
C GLY A 69 8.44 1.54 -15.80
N LYS A 70 7.89 0.35 -16.05
CA LYS A 70 6.79 -0.21 -15.28
C LYS A 70 7.31 -0.91 -14.03
N VAL A 71 6.74 -0.60 -12.86
CA VAL A 71 6.99 -1.32 -11.60
C VAL A 71 5.76 -2.18 -11.29
N ALA A 72 5.98 -3.47 -11.03
CA ALA A 72 4.93 -4.34 -10.58
C ALA A 72 4.65 -4.08 -9.09
N VAL A 73 3.39 -3.88 -8.73
CA VAL A 73 2.96 -3.69 -7.34
C VAL A 73 1.94 -4.76 -6.99
N PHE A 74 2.13 -5.37 -5.85
CA PHE A 74 1.23 -6.36 -5.28
C PHE A 74 0.48 -5.77 -4.10
N GLY A 75 -0.81 -6.02 -4.01
CA GLY A 75 -1.67 -5.52 -2.93
C GLY A 75 -2.52 -6.62 -2.30
N LEU A 76 -2.67 -6.54 -1.01
CA LEU A 76 -3.60 -7.31 -0.19
C LEU A 76 -4.55 -6.35 0.51
N LEU A 77 -5.82 -6.67 0.57
CA LEU A 77 -6.79 -5.93 1.36
C LEU A 77 -7.58 -6.87 2.26
N LYS A 78 -7.56 -6.58 3.53
CA LYS A 78 -8.56 -7.00 4.50
C LYS A 78 -9.60 -5.89 4.65
N PRO A 79 -10.78 -6.17 5.23
CA PRO A 79 -11.69 -5.09 5.53
C PRO A 79 -10.98 -3.94 6.24
N MET A 80 -10.99 -2.75 5.61
CA MET A 80 -10.41 -1.49 6.11
C MET A 80 -8.88 -1.41 6.25
N VAL A 81 -8.11 -2.46 5.91
CA VAL A 81 -6.63 -2.42 6.01
C VAL A 81 -5.99 -2.92 4.73
N GLY A 82 -5.30 -2.04 4.04
CA GLY A 82 -4.51 -2.35 2.85
C GLY A 82 -3.05 -2.63 3.19
N PHE A 83 -2.44 -3.52 2.44
CA PHE A 83 -1.01 -3.75 2.35
C PHE A 83 -0.60 -3.69 0.89
N ALA A 84 0.47 -2.98 0.57
CA ALA A 84 0.99 -2.91 -0.78
C ALA A 84 2.52 -2.94 -0.80
N THR A 85 3.09 -3.64 -1.77
CA THR A 85 4.54 -3.76 -1.93
C THR A 85 4.95 -3.85 -3.39
N CYS A 86 6.12 -3.31 -3.72
CA CYS A 86 6.73 -3.50 -5.02
C CYS A 86 7.29 -4.91 -5.12
N VAL A 87 7.07 -5.56 -6.25
CA VAL A 87 7.57 -6.90 -6.54
C VAL A 87 8.39 -6.90 -7.83
N LYS A 88 9.32 -7.82 -7.96
CA LYS A 88 10.16 -7.90 -9.17
C LYS A 88 9.38 -8.38 -10.40
N ASP A 89 8.43 -9.28 -10.17
CA ASP A 89 7.56 -9.84 -11.19
C ASP A 89 6.24 -10.32 -10.58
N THR A 90 5.31 -10.73 -11.44
CA THR A 90 3.98 -11.19 -11.05
C THR A 90 3.85 -12.72 -11.05
N LYS A 91 4.96 -13.44 -10.98
CA LYS A 91 4.97 -14.92 -11.00
C LYS A 91 4.54 -15.49 -9.65
N ALA A 92 3.90 -16.64 -9.66
CA ALA A 92 3.47 -17.34 -8.45
C ALA A 92 4.63 -17.54 -7.45
N LYS A 93 5.82 -17.91 -7.92
CA LYS A 93 7.03 -18.06 -7.08
C LYS A 93 7.40 -16.80 -6.30
N THR A 94 7.12 -15.62 -6.84
CA THR A 94 7.38 -14.34 -6.17
C THR A 94 6.28 -13.98 -5.17
N LEU A 95 5.04 -14.34 -5.46
CA LEU A 95 3.87 -13.89 -4.72
C LEU A 95 3.48 -14.82 -3.58
N LEU A 96 3.58 -16.12 -3.77
CA LEU A 96 3.20 -17.10 -2.74
C LEU A 96 3.90 -16.87 -1.38
N PRO A 97 5.23 -16.61 -1.31
CA PRO A 97 5.87 -16.30 -0.05
C PRO A 97 5.32 -15.06 0.64
N ILE A 98 4.97 -14.02 -0.13
CA ILE A 98 4.38 -12.79 0.41
C ILE A 98 2.99 -13.08 0.97
N ILE A 99 2.16 -13.82 0.23
CA ILE A 99 0.82 -14.23 0.64
C ILE A 99 0.92 -15.06 1.92
N ALA A 100 1.74 -16.10 1.93
CA ALA A 100 1.92 -16.99 3.08
C ALA A 100 2.41 -16.24 4.33
N SER A 101 3.26 -15.22 4.17
CA SER A 101 3.74 -14.40 5.30
C SER A 101 2.69 -13.44 5.87
N LYS A 102 1.63 -13.12 5.12
CA LYS A 102 0.64 -12.09 5.49
C LYS A 102 -0.76 -12.63 5.76
N ILE A 103 -1.04 -13.86 5.33
CA ILE A 103 -2.37 -14.48 5.41
C ILE A 103 -2.27 -15.74 6.27
N LYS A 104 -3.20 -15.91 7.21
CA LYS A 104 -3.33 -17.15 7.98
C LYS A 104 -3.82 -18.29 7.09
N LEU A 105 -3.37 -19.50 7.37
CA LEU A 105 -3.97 -20.74 6.86
C LEU A 105 -5.49 -20.74 7.15
N ASP A 106 -6.27 -21.38 6.31
CA ASP A 106 -7.75 -21.40 6.34
C ASP A 106 -8.45 -20.07 6.02
N SER A 107 -7.71 -19.01 5.66
CA SER A 107 -8.33 -17.76 5.22
C SER A 107 -8.99 -17.92 3.86
N VAL A 108 -10.09 -17.20 3.65
CA VAL A 108 -10.73 -17.09 2.35
C VAL A 108 -10.04 -15.99 1.54
N VAL A 109 -9.47 -16.36 0.40
CA VAL A 109 -8.72 -15.43 -0.47
C VAL A 109 -9.50 -15.21 -1.76
N TYR A 110 -9.87 -13.96 -2.02
CA TYR A 110 -10.52 -13.55 -3.26
C TYR A 110 -9.49 -12.93 -4.20
N THR A 111 -9.46 -13.40 -5.45
CA THR A 111 -8.59 -12.84 -6.49
C THR A 111 -9.38 -12.51 -7.74
N ASP A 112 -8.81 -11.64 -8.58
CA ASP A 112 -9.23 -11.53 -9.97
C ASP A 112 -8.83 -12.79 -10.77
N SER A 113 -9.26 -12.87 -12.03
CA SER A 113 -8.99 -14.02 -12.90
C SER A 113 -7.56 -14.08 -13.46
N TYR A 114 -6.58 -13.41 -12.83
CA TYR A 114 -5.22 -13.38 -13.31
C TYR A 114 -4.50 -14.74 -13.14
N ARG A 115 -3.86 -15.22 -14.21
CA ARG A 115 -3.27 -16.58 -14.29
C ARG A 115 -2.27 -16.91 -13.18
N SER A 116 -1.53 -15.95 -12.65
CA SER A 116 -0.53 -16.19 -11.60
C SER A 116 -1.14 -16.66 -10.28
N TYR A 117 -2.45 -16.50 -10.09
CA TYR A 117 -3.17 -16.99 -8.89
C TYR A 117 -3.60 -18.46 -8.98
N HIS A 118 -3.40 -19.12 -10.13
CA HIS A 118 -3.69 -20.57 -10.23
C HIS A 118 -2.90 -21.41 -9.21
N ALA A 119 -1.72 -20.95 -8.80
CA ALA A 119 -0.95 -21.63 -7.78
C ALA A 119 -1.58 -21.54 -6.37
N LEU A 120 -2.53 -20.64 -6.12
CA LEU A 120 -3.30 -20.59 -4.86
C LEU A 120 -4.35 -21.69 -4.77
N ASP A 121 -4.80 -22.24 -5.90
CA ASP A 121 -5.81 -23.31 -5.93
C ASP A 121 -5.30 -24.63 -5.30
N VAL A 122 -3.98 -24.81 -5.24
CA VAL A 122 -3.31 -25.96 -4.63
C VAL A 122 -2.67 -25.63 -3.27
N SER A 123 -2.96 -24.45 -2.72
CA SER A 123 -2.44 -24.03 -1.42
C SER A 123 -3.45 -24.29 -0.29
N ASP A 124 -3.00 -24.18 0.95
CA ASP A 124 -3.82 -24.37 2.17
C ASP A 124 -4.86 -23.25 2.40
N PHE A 125 -5.09 -22.39 1.39
CA PHE A 125 -6.06 -21.30 1.46
C PHE A 125 -7.34 -21.67 0.70
N LYS A 126 -8.50 -21.21 1.21
CA LYS A 126 -9.77 -21.28 0.47
C LYS A 126 -9.78 -20.19 -0.58
N HIS A 127 -9.42 -20.54 -1.82
CA HIS A 127 -9.27 -19.58 -2.92
C HIS A 127 -10.55 -19.47 -3.74
N PHE A 128 -11.04 -18.24 -3.93
CA PHE A 128 -12.18 -17.91 -4.79
C PHE A 128 -11.75 -16.89 -5.84
N ARG A 129 -11.99 -17.23 -7.10
CA ARG A 129 -11.78 -16.33 -8.23
C ARG A 129 -13.06 -15.59 -8.55
N ILE A 130 -12.98 -14.28 -8.70
CA ILE A 130 -14.09 -13.46 -9.12
C ILE A 130 -13.88 -13.04 -10.57
N ASN A 131 -14.85 -13.39 -11.40
CA ASN A 131 -14.87 -12.98 -12.81
C ASN A 131 -15.73 -11.72 -12.96
N HIS A 132 -15.07 -10.56 -13.05
CA HIS A 132 -15.71 -9.24 -13.19
C HIS A 132 -16.67 -9.11 -14.38
N SER A 133 -16.54 -9.94 -15.41
CA SER A 133 -17.42 -9.88 -16.58
C SER A 133 -18.74 -10.62 -16.39
N LYS A 134 -18.88 -11.43 -15.34
CA LYS A 134 -20.06 -12.29 -15.11
C LYS A 134 -20.78 -12.06 -13.77
N GLU A 135 -20.15 -11.46 -12.78
CA GLU A 135 -20.64 -11.40 -11.40
C GLU A 135 -20.82 -9.99 -10.86
N PHE A 136 -21.46 -9.09 -11.64
CA PHE A 136 -21.84 -7.76 -11.16
C PHE A 136 -22.95 -7.76 -10.10
N ALA A 137 -23.56 -8.91 -9.81
CA ALA A 137 -24.82 -9.00 -9.05
C ALA A 137 -24.78 -9.85 -7.77
N ASN A 138 -23.68 -10.47 -7.41
CA ASN A 138 -23.64 -11.29 -6.18
C ASN A 138 -23.01 -10.55 -5.00
N ASN A 139 -23.70 -10.54 -3.88
CA ASN A 139 -23.51 -9.85 -2.58
C ASN A 139 -22.13 -9.93 -1.89
N HIS A 140 -21.03 -10.17 -2.60
CA HIS A 140 -19.69 -10.28 -2.03
C HIS A 140 -18.78 -9.16 -2.55
N ASN A 141 -18.97 -7.96 -2.00
CA ASN A 141 -18.21 -6.72 -2.28
C ASN A 141 -16.71 -6.76 -1.90
N HIS A 142 -16.08 -7.92 -1.82
CA HIS A 142 -14.71 -8.02 -1.33
C HIS A 142 -13.65 -7.46 -2.30
N ILE A 143 -13.90 -7.46 -3.62
CA ILE A 143 -12.97 -6.89 -4.61
C ILE A 143 -13.10 -5.37 -4.73
N ASN A 144 -14.27 -4.80 -4.50
CA ASN A 144 -14.47 -3.34 -4.57
C ASN A 144 -13.54 -2.57 -3.62
N GLY A 145 -13.17 -3.15 -2.48
CA GLY A 145 -12.25 -2.55 -1.54
C GLY A 145 -10.84 -2.37 -2.09
N ILE A 146 -10.27 -3.40 -2.74
CA ILE A 146 -8.93 -3.32 -3.32
C ILE A 146 -8.90 -2.43 -4.57
N GLU A 147 -9.97 -2.39 -5.34
CA GLU A 147 -10.12 -1.45 -6.45
C GLU A 147 -10.18 0.00 -5.96
N ASN A 148 -10.89 0.26 -4.87
CA ASN A 148 -10.89 1.56 -4.21
C ASN A 148 -9.49 1.97 -3.74
N PHE A 149 -8.75 1.06 -3.09
CA PHE A 149 -7.36 1.29 -2.72
C PHE A 149 -6.53 1.73 -3.94
N TRP A 150 -6.59 0.99 -5.06
CA TRP A 150 -5.86 1.32 -6.27
C TRP A 150 -6.29 2.63 -6.91
N SER A 151 -7.57 2.96 -6.85
CA SER A 151 -8.08 4.24 -7.36
C SER A 151 -7.53 5.41 -6.56
N GLN A 152 -7.48 5.29 -5.23
CA GLN A 152 -6.87 6.29 -4.35
C GLN A 152 -5.36 6.39 -4.58
N ALA A 153 -4.64 5.27 -4.64
CA ALA A 153 -3.21 5.24 -4.90
C ALA A 153 -2.85 5.91 -6.25
N LYS A 154 -3.60 5.62 -7.32
CA LYS A 154 -3.42 6.27 -8.61
C LYS A 154 -3.64 7.78 -8.54
N ARG A 155 -4.63 8.26 -7.78
CA ARG A 155 -4.89 9.70 -7.58
C ARG A 155 -3.71 10.39 -6.90
N VAL A 156 -3.14 9.78 -5.88
CA VAL A 156 -1.94 10.31 -5.18
C VAL A 156 -0.74 10.31 -6.12
N LEU A 157 -0.47 9.21 -6.79
CA LEU A 157 0.71 9.04 -7.66
C LEU A 157 0.70 9.94 -8.89
N ARG A 158 -0.48 10.30 -9.43
CA ARG A 158 -0.60 11.21 -10.59
C ARG A 158 -0.01 12.60 -10.34
N LYS A 159 0.11 13.02 -9.10
CA LYS A 159 0.71 14.31 -8.73
C LYS A 159 2.24 14.33 -8.91
N TYR A 160 2.86 13.17 -9.03
CA TYR A 160 4.31 13.01 -9.12
C TYR A 160 4.71 12.49 -10.49
N ASN A 161 5.29 13.37 -11.32
CA ASN A 161 5.86 12.99 -12.60
C ASN A 161 7.32 12.54 -12.41
N GLY A 162 7.68 11.40 -13.01
CA GLY A 162 9.08 10.97 -13.04
C GLY A 162 9.62 10.43 -11.71
N ILE A 163 8.79 9.74 -10.92
CA ILE A 163 9.28 9.06 -9.70
C ILE A 163 10.39 8.09 -10.08
N ASP A 164 11.57 8.23 -9.46
CA ASP A 164 12.66 7.29 -9.64
C ASP A 164 12.23 5.90 -9.15
N LYS A 165 12.46 4.89 -9.98
CA LYS A 165 12.13 3.49 -9.69
C LYS A 165 12.71 3.01 -8.37
N LYS A 166 13.90 3.47 -8.01
CA LYS A 166 14.59 3.17 -6.74
C LYS A 166 13.75 3.57 -5.51
N TYR A 167 13.03 4.67 -5.60
CA TYR A 167 12.26 5.23 -4.49
C TYR A 167 10.75 4.98 -4.62
N PHE A 168 10.32 4.29 -5.68
CA PHE A 168 8.90 4.08 -5.95
C PHE A 168 8.17 3.36 -4.81
N HIS A 169 8.86 2.42 -4.14
CA HIS A 169 8.32 1.71 -2.96
C HIS A 169 7.88 2.66 -1.84
N LEU A 170 8.60 3.78 -1.62
CA LEU A 170 8.24 4.77 -0.61
C LEU A 170 6.91 5.47 -0.93
N PHE A 171 6.62 5.70 -2.20
CA PHE A 171 5.34 6.28 -2.62
C PHE A 171 4.20 5.28 -2.48
N ILE A 172 4.45 4.00 -2.73
CA ILE A 172 3.47 2.94 -2.47
C ILE A 172 3.17 2.83 -0.96
N LYS A 173 4.18 2.93 -0.11
CA LYS A 173 4.00 2.96 1.36
C LYS A 173 3.26 4.22 1.82
N GLU A 174 3.47 5.36 1.19
CA GLU A 174 2.65 6.55 1.43
C GLU A 174 1.17 6.30 1.08
N CYS A 175 0.88 5.66 -0.06
CA CYS A 175 -0.49 5.32 -0.44
C CYS A 175 -1.14 4.36 0.57
N GLU A 176 -0.41 3.33 1.01
CA GLU A 176 -0.84 2.39 2.04
C GLU A 176 -1.16 3.11 3.36
N PHE A 177 -0.25 3.97 3.83
CA PHE A 177 -0.41 4.76 5.04
C PHE A 177 -1.65 5.66 4.97
N ARG A 178 -1.85 6.39 3.87
CA ARG A 178 -3.03 7.25 3.68
C ARG A 178 -4.33 6.46 3.69
N PHE A 179 -4.36 5.33 3.01
CA PHE A 179 -5.53 4.46 2.97
C PHE A 179 -5.90 3.91 4.36
N ASN A 180 -4.89 3.45 5.10
CA ASN A 180 -5.10 2.77 6.38
C ASN A 180 -5.49 3.72 7.52
N TYR A 181 -5.09 5.00 7.45
CA TYR A 181 -5.28 5.94 8.57
C TYR A 181 -6.21 7.10 8.26
N GLY A 182 -6.59 7.29 7.02
CA GLY A 182 -7.70 8.13 6.59
C GLY A 182 -7.44 9.62 6.72
N THR A 183 -7.95 10.27 7.78
CA THR A 183 -8.02 11.73 7.86
C THR A 183 -6.66 12.41 8.05
N PRO A 184 -6.47 13.66 7.53
CA PRO A 184 -5.25 14.44 7.72
C PRO A 184 -4.81 14.58 9.19
N SER A 185 -5.76 14.73 10.10
CA SER A 185 -5.47 14.81 11.55
C SER A 185 -4.84 13.54 12.10
N ASN A 186 -5.35 12.37 11.73
CA ASN A 186 -4.77 11.09 12.12
C ASN A 186 -3.38 10.89 11.52
N LEU A 187 -3.22 11.20 10.24
CA LEU A 187 -1.93 11.10 9.54
C LEU A 187 -0.89 11.98 10.21
N LEU A 188 -1.24 13.23 10.55
CA LEU A 188 -0.33 14.16 11.21
C LEU A 188 0.12 13.63 12.58
N ARG A 189 -0.83 13.20 13.43
CA ARG A 189 -0.55 12.63 14.75
C ARG A 189 0.38 11.42 14.69
N LEU A 190 0.16 10.53 13.72
CA LEU A 190 0.99 9.34 13.56
C LEU A 190 2.40 9.67 13.08
N LEU A 191 2.54 10.65 12.16
CA LEU A 191 3.85 11.12 11.72
C LEU A 191 4.64 11.79 12.84
N GLU A 192 4.01 12.63 13.65
CA GLU A 192 4.64 13.27 14.82
C GLU A 192 5.17 12.22 15.82
N ASN A 193 4.38 11.18 16.11
CA ASN A 193 4.80 10.08 16.96
C ASN A 193 5.95 9.29 16.34
N GLY A 194 5.91 9.00 15.06
CA GLY A 194 6.98 8.29 14.34
C GLY A 194 8.30 9.06 14.31
N VAL A 195 8.24 10.38 14.17
CA VAL A 195 9.43 11.25 14.21
C VAL A 195 10.03 11.31 15.64
N ARG A 196 9.19 11.46 16.67
CA ARG A 196 9.64 11.45 18.08
C ARG A 196 10.32 10.14 18.46
N PHE A 197 9.76 9.01 18.04
CA PHE A 197 10.37 7.70 18.29
C PHE A 197 11.77 7.58 17.70
N ARG A 198 11.99 8.12 16.49
CA ARG A 198 13.31 8.12 15.85
C ARG A 198 14.32 9.02 16.50
N SER A 199 13.91 10.20 16.97
CA SER A 199 14.85 11.10 17.68
C SER A 199 15.37 10.49 18.99
N LEU A 200 14.58 9.66 19.66
CA LEU A 200 15.00 8.94 20.86
C LEU A 200 15.91 7.74 20.54
N SER A 201 15.69 7.03 19.43
CA SER A 201 16.52 5.87 19.04
C SER A 201 17.85 6.25 18.37
N SER A 202 18.03 7.48 17.93
CA SER A 202 19.30 7.99 17.39
C SER A 202 20.16 8.70 18.44
N ALA A 203 19.70 8.78 19.69
CA ALA A 203 20.41 9.39 20.83
C ALA A 203 21.04 8.34 21.76
N VAL A 204 20.98 7.07 21.39
CA VAL A 204 21.64 5.91 22.01
C VAL A 204 22.64 5.33 21.01
#